data_e27cea2b82fa15bfd75d86fa63d8e6a5
#
_entry.id   e27cea2b82fa15bfd75d86fa63d8e6a5
#
_cell.length_a   1.000
_cell.length_b   1.000
_cell.length_c   1.000
_cell.angle_alpha   90.00
_cell.angle_beta   90.00
_cell.angle_gamma   90.00
#
_symmetry.space_group_name_H-M   'P 1'
#
loop_
_entity.id
_entity.type
_entity.pdbx_description
1 polymer ?
#
loop_
_entity_poly.entity_id
_entity_poly.type
_entity_poly.pdbx_seq_one_letter_code
_entity_poly.pdbx_strand_id
1 'polypeptide(L)'
;TFAHAYEASLNYSKKLNHGEAVILGMKTALSFSLSLKMLEKRDYNLILNHVNNLNLSISVNKFFTKKNLNKILFFMAKDKKNKSQKINLVLLKKIGSPQINNEYSKERLKKFFNDYLS
;
A
#
# COMPACT_ATOMS: atom_id res chain seq x y z
N THR A 1 7.27 1.59 -1.72
CA THR A 1 6.87 0.86 -2.93
C THR A 1 5.42 1.17 -3.32
N PHE A 2 4.47 1.05 -2.39
CA PHE A 2 3.08 1.40 -2.69
C PHE A 2 2.94 2.87 -3.11
N ALA A 3 3.56 3.78 -2.37
CA ALA A 3 3.44 5.22 -2.64
C ALA A 3 3.96 5.56 -4.04
N HIS A 4 5.12 5.05 -4.42
CA HIS A 4 5.70 5.29 -5.75
C HIS A 4 4.81 4.73 -6.86
N ALA A 5 4.24 3.54 -6.64
CA ALA A 5 3.34 2.94 -7.62
C ALA A 5 2.07 3.78 -7.81
N TYR A 6 1.53 4.33 -6.74
CA TYR A 6 0.37 5.22 -6.82
C TYR A 6 0.69 6.51 -7.59
N GLU A 7 1.81 7.15 -7.27
CA GLU A 7 2.25 8.35 -7.98
C GLU A 7 2.45 8.07 -9.47
N ALA A 8 3.17 7.01 -9.79
CA ALA A 8 3.48 6.64 -11.17
C ALA A 8 2.21 6.28 -11.95
N SER A 9 1.25 5.62 -11.31
CA SER A 9 -0.02 5.22 -11.94
C SER A 9 -0.85 6.42 -12.38
N LEU A 10 -0.67 7.58 -11.76
CA LEU A 10 -1.32 8.83 -12.14
C LEU A 10 -0.36 9.77 -12.89
N ASN A 11 0.76 9.24 -13.40
CA ASN A 11 1.78 9.99 -14.15
C ASN A 11 2.31 11.19 -13.36
N TYR A 12 2.44 11.05 -12.04
CA TYR A 12 2.92 12.11 -11.14
C TYR A 12 2.11 13.39 -11.27
N SER A 13 0.81 13.27 -11.57
CA SER A 13 -0.07 14.42 -11.75
C SER A 13 -0.38 15.09 -10.41
N LYS A 14 -0.85 16.34 -10.49
CA LYS A 14 -1.23 17.12 -9.30
C LYS A 14 -2.49 16.58 -8.61
N LYS A 15 -3.20 15.61 -9.20
CA LYS A 15 -4.37 14.98 -8.59
C LYS A 15 -4.02 14.24 -7.31
N LEU A 16 -2.79 13.72 -7.25
CA LEU A 16 -2.28 13.01 -6.07
C LEU A 16 -0.89 13.57 -5.79
N ASN A 17 -0.76 14.40 -4.76
CA ASN A 17 0.55 14.92 -4.39
C ASN A 17 1.36 13.88 -3.62
N HIS A 18 2.67 14.12 -3.46
CA HIS A 18 3.57 13.17 -2.83
C HIS A 18 3.15 12.81 -1.40
N GLY A 19 2.76 13.80 -0.60
CA GLY A 19 2.31 13.56 0.77
C GLY A 19 1.08 12.68 0.84
N GLU A 20 0.12 12.90 -0.05
CA GLU A 20 -1.07 12.05 -0.16
C GLU A 20 -0.71 10.63 -0.56
N ALA A 21 0.22 10.48 -1.50
CA ALA A 21 0.70 9.16 -1.93
C ALA A 21 1.36 8.40 -0.79
N VAL A 22 2.15 9.08 0.03
CA VAL A 22 2.79 8.48 1.21
C VAL A 22 1.74 7.97 2.20
N ILE A 23 0.71 8.77 2.47
CA ILE A 23 -0.38 8.37 3.38
C ILE A 23 -1.14 7.17 2.82
N LEU A 24 -1.48 7.19 1.53
CA LEU A 24 -2.14 6.05 0.89
C LEU A 24 -1.27 4.80 0.95
N GLY A 25 0.03 4.96 0.71
CA GLY A 25 0.98 3.86 0.78
C GLY A 25 1.06 3.25 2.17
N MET A 26 1.08 4.09 3.21
CA MET A 26 1.05 3.64 4.61
C MET A 26 -0.22 2.87 4.92
N LYS A 27 -1.37 3.40 4.53
CA LYS A 27 -2.67 2.73 4.76
C LYS A 27 -2.74 1.40 4.02
N THR A 28 -2.21 1.34 2.81
CA THR A 28 -2.16 0.11 2.02
C THR A 28 -1.27 -0.94 2.69
N ALA A 29 -0.08 -0.53 3.17
CA ALA A 29 0.82 -1.42 3.89
C ALA A 29 0.17 -1.98 5.17
N LEU A 30 -0.56 -1.14 5.90
CA LEU A 30 -1.30 -1.57 7.09
C LEU A 30 -2.37 -2.60 6.72
N SER A 31 -3.15 -2.34 5.68
CA SER A 31 -4.20 -3.25 5.22
C SER A 31 -3.64 -4.57 4.72
N PHE A 32 -2.53 -4.53 4.00
CA PHE A 32 -1.87 -5.74 3.54
C PHE A 32 -1.31 -6.55 4.72
N SER A 33 -0.68 -5.89 5.69
CA SER A 33 -0.17 -6.53 6.90
C SER A 33 -1.29 -7.22 7.68
N LEU A 34 -2.47 -6.58 7.76
CA LEU A 34 -3.65 -7.18 8.37
C LEU A 34 -4.13 -8.40 7.59
N SER A 35 -4.17 -8.32 6.25
CA SER A 35 -4.61 -9.42 5.39
C SER A 35 -3.71 -10.65 5.51
N LEU A 36 -2.44 -10.45 5.82
CA LEU A 36 -1.46 -11.51 6.05
C LEU A 36 -1.51 -12.04 7.48
N LYS A 37 -2.39 -11.50 8.32
CA LYS A 37 -2.46 -11.82 9.76
C LYS A 37 -1.15 -11.53 10.50
N MET A 38 -0.31 -10.69 9.91
CA MET A 38 0.94 -10.23 10.50
C MET A 38 0.66 -9.16 11.56
N LEU A 39 -0.28 -8.25 11.27
CA LEU A 39 -0.73 -7.20 12.18
C LEU A 39 -2.10 -7.56 12.73
N GLU A 40 -2.29 -7.47 14.05
CA GLU A 40 -3.58 -7.74 14.68
C GLU A 40 -4.57 -6.62 14.38
N LYS A 41 -5.85 -6.97 14.28
CA LYS A 41 -6.91 -6.03 13.98
C LYS A 41 -7.00 -4.89 15.01
N ARG A 42 -6.72 -5.18 16.28
CA ARG A 42 -6.69 -4.16 17.33
C ARG A 42 -5.65 -3.09 17.03
N ASP A 43 -4.44 -3.50 16.68
CA ASP A 43 -3.34 -2.58 16.36
C ASP A 43 -3.63 -1.83 15.06
N TYR A 44 -4.18 -2.51 14.06
CA TYR A 44 -4.61 -1.89 12.81
C TYR A 44 -5.59 -0.75 13.08
N ASN A 45 -6.63 -1.03 13.88
CA ASN A 45 -7.66 -0.04 14.20
C ASN A 45 -7.09 1.15 14.98
N LEU A 46 -6.18 0.91 15.92
CA LEU A 46 -5.55 1.98 16.69
C LEU A 46 -4.75 2.92 15.80
N ILE A 47 -3.95 2.36 14.89
CA ILE A 47 -3.13 3.15 13.97
C ILE A 47 -4.02 3.91 12.99
N LEU A 48 -5.00 3.24 12.41
CA LEU A 48 -5.89 3.85 11.42
C LEU A 48 -6.70 5.00 12.03
N ASN A 49 -7.23 4.80 13.24
CA ASN A 49 -7.98 5.85 13.94
C ASN A 49 -7.09 7.06 14.25
N HIS A 50 -5.84 6.81 14.66
CA HIS A 50 -4.89 7.89 14.91
C HIS A 50 -4.61 8.70 13.65
N VAL A 51 -4.36 8.01 12.54
CA VAL A 51 -4.11 8.66 11.24
C VAL A 51 -5.31 9.49 10.80
N ASN A 52 -6.52 8.93 10.94
CA ASN A 52 -7.74 9.65 10.57
C ASN A 52 -8.00 10.86 11.46
N ASN A 53 -7.65 10.80 12.75
CA ASN A 53 -7.80 11.91 13.69
C ASN A 53 -6.81 13.05 13.42
N LEU A 54 -5.76 12.80 12.64
CA LEU A 54 -4.82 13.83 12.21
C LEU A 54 -5.27 14.53 10.90
N ASN A 55 -6.54 14.35 10.50
CA ASN A 55 -7.09 14.84 9.23
C ASN A 55 -6.39 14.23 8.01
N LEU A 56 -5.94 12.99 8.15
CA LEU A 56 -5.29 12.23 7.07
C LEU A 56 -6.22 11.12 6.57
N SER A 57 -7.50 11.43 6.43
CA SER A 57 -8.53 10.44 6.08
C SER A 57 -8.69 10.22 4.58
N ILE A 58 -7.63 10.45 3.81
CA ILE A 58 -7.62 10.19 2.38
C ILE A 58 -7.81 8.69 2.10
N SER A 59 -8.58 8.35 1.08
CA SER A 59 -8.89 6.98 0.73
C SER A 59 -8.37 6.64 -0.67
N VAL A 60 -7.86 5.43 -0.84
CA VAL A 60 -7.39 4.93 -2.13
C VAL A 60 -8.51 4.93 -3.17
N ASN A 61 -9.74 4.67 -2.76
CA ASN A 61 -10.89 4.59 -3.67
C ASN A 61 -11.25 5.93 -4.31
N LYS A 62 -10.74 7.04 -3.75
CA LYS A 62 -10.90 8.36 -4.36
C LYS A 62 -10.09 8.49 -5.65
N PHE A 63 -9.00 7.76 -5.78
CA PHE A 63 -8.06 7.90 -6.89
C PHE A 63 -8.02 6.68 -7.80
N PHE A 64 -8.28 5.48 -7.28
CA PHE A 64 -8.06 4.22 -7.98
C PHE A 64 -9.24 3.28 -7.87
N THR A 65 -9.43 2.50 -8.93
CA THR A 65 -10.41 1.41 -8.99
C THR A 65 -9.69 0.13 -9.44
N LYS A 66 -10.42 -0.97 -9.56
CA LYS A 66 -9.86 -2.23 -10.08
C LYS A 66 -9.26 -2.08 -11.48
N LYS A 67 -9.69 -1.08 -12.24
CA LYS A 67 -9.14 -0.79 -13.57
C LYS A 67 -7.66 -0.39 -13.51
N ASN A 68 -7.21 0.13 -12.38
CA ASN A 68 -5.82 0.55 -12.19
C ASN A 68 -4.92 -0.55 -11.65
N LEU A 69 -5.48 -1.71 -11.32
CA LEU A 69 -4.77 -2.81 -10.65
C LEU A 69 -3.48 -3.21 -11.38
N ASN A 70 -3.59 -3.51 -12.66
CA ASN A 70 -2.44 -3.98 -13.44
C ASN A 70 -1.36 -2.90 -13.55
N LYS A 71 -1.76 -1.64 -13.67
CA LYS A 71 -0.84 -0.51 -13.76
C LYS A 71 -0.08 -0.32 -12.44
N ILE A 72 -0.78 -0.41 -11.31
CA ILE A 72 -0.16 -0.32 -9.98
C ILE A 72 0.86 -1.45 -9.80
N LEU A 73 0.50 -2.69 -10.12
CA LEU A 73 1.40 -3.83 -10.00
C LEU A 73 2.62 -3.71 -10.91
N PHE A 74 2.43 -3.16 -12.12
CA PHE A 74 3.51 -2.93 -13.06
C PHE A 74 4.57 -1.99 -12.45
N PHE A 75 4.13 -0.89 -11.86
CA PHE A 75 5.06 0.06 -11.24
C PHE A 75 5.67 -0.47 -9.94
N MET A 76 4.95 -1.27 -9.17
CA MET A 76 5.52 -1.92 -8.00
C MET A 76 6.67 -2.86 -8.38
N ALA A 77 6.49 -3.62 -9.45
CA ALA A 77 7.51 -4.54 -9.93
C ALA A 77 8.75 -3.83 -10.48
N LYS A 78 8.59 -2.60 -10.95
CA LYS A 78 9.70 -1.80 -11.50
C LYS A 78 10.51 -1.05 -10.46
N ASP A 79 10.10 -1.04 -9.20
CA ASP A 79 10.86 -0.39 -8.15
C ASP A 79 12.29 -0.98 -8.12
N LYS A 80 13.29 -0.11 -8.09
CA LYS A 80 14.71 -0.50 -8.13
C LYS A 80 15.13 -1.45 -7.01
N LYS A 81 14.37 -1.51 -5.95
CA LYS A 81 14.62 -2.42 -4.82
C LYS A 81 14.24 -3.85 -5.12
N ASN A 82 13.49 -4.08 -6.20
CA ASN A 82 12.98 -5.41 -6.57
C ASN A 82 13.86 -6.00 -7.65
N LYS A 83 14.84 -6.82 -7.26
CA LYS A 83 15.81 -7.45 -8.17
C LYS A 83 15.31 -8.77 -8.73
N SER A 84 14.18 -9.27 -8.26
CA SER A 84 13.54 -10.50 -8.71
C SER A 84 12.12 -10.21 -9.16
N GLN A 85 11.39 -11.24 -9.58
CA GLN A 85 9.96 -11.10 -9.91
C GLN A 85 9.09 -10.90 -8.68
N LYS A 86 9.68 -10.98 -7.50
CA LYS A 86 8.98 -10.74 -6.24
C LYS A 86 9.12 -9.29 -5.82
N ILE A 87 8.09 -8.76 -5.19
CA ILE A 87 8.03 -7.38 -4.74
C ILE A 87 8.36 -7.31 -3.26
N ASN A 88 9.38 -6.53 -2.92
CA ASN A 88 9.83 -6.37 -1.55
C ASN A 88 9.07 -5.21 -0.88
N LEU A 89 8.53 -5.46 0.30
CA LEU A 89 7.69 -4.51 1.02
C LEU A 89 8.17 -4.32 2.46
N VAL A 90 7.90 -3.13 3.00
CA VAL A 90 8.04 -2.84 4.42
C VAL A 90 6.65 -2.93 5.04
N LEU A 91 6.46 -3.86 5.95
CA LEU A 91 5.18 -4.14 6.59
C LEU A 91 5.28 -3.98 8.10
N LEU A 92 4.14 -4.02 8.79
CA LEU A 92 4.07 -3.86 10.22
C LEU A 92 3.56 -5.14 10.88
N LYS A 93 4.33 -5.68 11.83
CA LYS A 93 3.92 -6.85 12.61
C LYS A 93 3.09 -6.44 13.82
N LYS A 94 3.47 -5.33 14.45
CA LYS A 94 2.75 -4.69 15.54
C LYS A 94 3.21 -3.24 15.64
N ILE A 95 2.55 -2.45 16.46
CA ILE A 95 2.93 -1.04 16.66
C ILE A 95 4.41 -0.99 17.08
N GLY A 96 5.21 -0.22 16.32
CA GLY A 96 6.64 -0.06 16.59
C GLY A 96 7.53 -1.20 16.11
N SER A 97 6.99 -2.20 15.39
CA SER A 97 7.77 -3.33 14.88
C SER A 97 7.65 -3.47 13.36
N PRO A 98 8.33 -2.64 12.58
CA PRO A 98 8.32 -2.78 11.13
C PRO A 98 9.05 -4.06 10.69
N GLN A 99 8.51 -4.72 9.68
CA GLN A 99 9.11 -5.88 9.04
C GLN A 99 9.64 -5.44 7.68
N ILE A 100 10.93 -5.54 7.48
CA ILE A 100 11.60 -5.20 6.21
C ILE A 100 11.97 -6.48 5.47
N ASN A 101 12.28 -6.34 4.17
CA ASN A 101 12.70 -7.47 3.32
C ASN A 101 11.64 -8.56 3.17
N ASN A 102 10.36 -8.16 3.16
CA ASN A 102 9.25 -9.07 2.88
C ASN A 102 9.01 -9.09 1.37
N GLU A 103 9.22 -10.25 0.74
CA GLU A 103 9.03 -10.41 -0.69
C GLU A 103 7.72 -11.13 -0.99
N TYR A 104 6.94 -10.58 -1.92
CA TYR A 104 5.65 -11.15 -2.31
C TYR A 104 5.51 -11.20 -3.82
N SER A 105 4.85 -12.24 -4.33
CA SER A 105 4.60 -12.39 -5.75
C SER A 105 3.55 -11.39 -6.24
N LYS A 106 3.55 -11.12 -7.55
CA LYS A 106 2.51 -10.29 -8.18
C LYS A 106 1.12 -10.88 -7.97
N GLU A 107 0.99 -12.20 -8.04
CA GLU A 107 -0.28 -12.89 -7.87
C GLU A 107 -0.86 -12.67 -6.48
N ARG A 108 -0.02 -12.70 -5.46
CA ARG A 108 -0.44 -12.44 -4.08
C ARG A 108 -0.94 -11.02 -3.91
N LEU A 109 -0.21 -10.05 -4.45
CA LEU A 109 -0.58 -8.65 -4.40
C LEU A 109 -1.81 -8.36 -5.24
N LYS A 110 -1.94 -9.01 -6.39
CA LYS A 110 -3.13 -8.88 -7.24
C LYS A 110 -4.38 -9.31 -6.48
N LYS A 111 -4.32 -10.43 -5.77
CA LYS A 111 -5.42 -10.92 -4.96
C LYS A 111 -5.81 -9.91 -3.87
N PHE A 112 -4.82 -9.35 -3.19
CA PHE A 112 -5.05 -8.33 -2.17
C PHE A 112 -5.72 -7.09 -2.76
N PHE A 113 -5.17 -6.55 -3.84
CA PHE A 113 -5.70 -5.32 -4.46
C PHE A 113 -7.09 -5.52 -5.05
N ASN A 114 -7.39 -6.71 -5.51
CA ASN A 114 -8.72 -7.00 -6.06
C ASN A 114 -9.81 -6.75 -5.02
N ASP A 115 -9.54 -7.06 -3.76
CA ASP A 115 -10.43 -6.76 -2.66
C ASP A 115 -10.29 -5.31 -2.17
N TYR A 116 -9.06 -4.83 -2.09
CA TYR A 116 -8.75 -3.51 -1.53
C TYR A 116 -9.30 -2.36 -2.39
N LEU A 117 -9.30 -2.52 -3.71
CA LEU A 117 -9.81 -1.52 -4.65
C LEU A 117 -11.29 -1.68 -4.98
N SER A 118 -11.96 -2.59 -4.33
CA SER A 118 -13.40 -2.80 -4.54
C SER A 118 -14.25 -1.71 -3.93
#